data_76825575141a55338df9e6dd17979262
#
_entry.id   76825575141a55338df9e6dd17979262
#
_cell.length_a   1.000
_cell.length_b   1.000
_cell.length_c   1.000
_cell.angle_alpha   90.00
_cell.angle_beta   90.00
_cell.angle_gamma   90.00
#
_symmetry.space_group_name_H-M   'P 1'
#
loop_
_entity.id
_entity.type
_entity.pdbx_description
1 polymer ?
#
loop_
_entity_poly.entity_id
_entity_poly.type
_entity_poly.pdbx_seq_one_letter_code
_entity_poly.pdbx_strand_id
1 'polypeptide(L)'
;DEFDLENILDLFIDPTDGLIGPFDFANVIVKGKMGSGKTMYLRANYAYYLHTLVPCLLEHDSIILPVYIKLSDFQHLKDPKEIYDSILVKIIEEILAVCDHLKSAEEMTRLHKGAITLTGNWSTDNALIKIGNRLKELSADEYVEKIANSCETKGGIVNHFFEVCANYNKSKSIEIKSHRTPEFSDVVYAMRELITPFNGKLLILFDEIGSINKLFFKNDENGDSYFEILMNQLRTISNIRTKLAVYPNTSSDILKETRYGDVVALECDAINHPELYSSYSIKIISLIEKYISKAIEEACSSEEIFDISTQNQLLIEQLINASSGNMRRLVHLLDSSMNQAYKRNNGNGKIILDDIIDALKKQGADMENLYQSDDVDFLINISKFCKTRSTYRFSYPNKGTTISKFTNNSEEYNIIEIGQYGTGRKGTIYYFDYAYCIYKDLPTHYIKNSEKIDKTRSHITGDPIRRVAQLTDGLMAQSMVPGKIDGEITFLVADKSAGFIKGNDDREYFFSNKNIIKDDVKRAYYVKHKVRFLPSFFTDNEKKEISIATEIEVL
;
A
#
# COMPACT_ATOMS: atom_id res chain seq x y z
N ASP A 1 -21.47 -7.51 1.86
CA ASP A 1 -20.82 -8.09 0.68
C ASP A 1 -19.54 -7.34 0.36
N GLU A 2 -18.42 -8.09 0.26
CA GLU A 2 -17.08 -7.50 -0.02
C GLU A 2 -17.00 -6.83 -1.40
N PHE A 3 -18.01 -7.05 -2.27
CA PHE A 3 -18.08 -6.53 -3.63
C PHE A 3 -19.47 -6.00 -3.97
N ASP A 4 -19.85 -4.89 -3.35
CA ASP A 4 -20.92 -4.06 -3.88
C ASP A 4 -20.37 -3.23 -5.05
N LEU A 5 -20.42 -3.82 -6.26
CA LEU A 5 -19.80 -3.30 -7.46
C LEU A 5 -20.36 -1.92 -7.87
N GLU A 6 -21.68 -1.70 -7.67
CA GLU A 6 -22.31 -0.41 -7.98
C GLU A 6 -21.77 0.70 -7.07
N ASN A 7 -21.74 0.44 -5.76
CA ASN A 7 -21.24 1.40 -4.80
C ASN A 7 -19.75 1.73 -5.01
N ILE A 8 -18.93 0.76 -5.46
CA ILE A 8 -17.52 1.01 -5.74
C ILE A 8 -17.33 2.03 -6.85
N LEU A 9 -18.04 1.91 -7.97
CA LEU A 9 -17.93 2.84 -9.09
C LEU A 9 -18.49 4.23 -8.74
N ASP A 10 -19.60 4.29 -8.02
CA ASP A 10 -20.19 5.54 -7.56
C ASP A 10 -19.25 6.34 -6.64
N LEU A 11 -18.53 5.65 -5.76
CA LEU A 11 -17.60 6.26 -4.81
C LEU A 11 -16.20 6.50 -5.41
N PHE A 12 -15.89 5.88 -6.55
CA PHE A 12 -14.58 6.04 -7.15
C PHE A 12 -14.36 7.45 -7.69
N ILE A 13 -13.20 8.01 -7.36
CA ILE A 13 -12.70 9.25 -7.95
C ILE A 13 -11.34 8.95 -8.53
N ASP A 14 -11.14 9.33 -9.79
CA ASP A 14 -9.87 9.16 -10.45
C ASP A 14 -8.75 9.92 -9.70
N PRO A 15 -7.79 9.19 -9.09
CA PRO A 15 -6.69 9.82 -8.38
C PRO A 15 -5.62 10.38 -9.33
N THR A 16 -5.71 10.04 -10.62
CA THR A 16 -4.66 10.36 -11.59
C THR A 16 -4.95 11.67 -12.32
N ASP A 17 -3.89 12.42 -12.61
CA ASP A 17 -3.92 13.60 -13.50
C ASP A 17 -3.09 13.30 -14.78
N GLY A 18 -2.81 12.01 -15.04
CA GLY A 18 -1.95 11.58 -16.14
C GLY A 18 -2.66 11.34 -17.46
N LEU A 19 -1.87 11.03 -18.49
CA LEU A 19 -2.34 10.64 -19.81
C LEU A 19 -2.99 9.24 -19.81
N ILE A 20 -2.65 8.39 -18.82
CA ILE A 20 -3.21 7.05 -18.67
C ILE A 20 -4.42 7.17 -17.74
N GLY A 21 -5.59 6.85 -18.29
CA GLY A 21 -6.81 6.79 -17.51
C GLY A 21 -6.80 5.63 -16.51
N PRO A 22 -7.57 5.73 -15.42
CA PRO A 22 -7.60 4.68 -14.39
C PRO A 22 -8.09 3.34 -14.95
N PHE A 23 -8.90 3.36 -15.98
CA PHE A 23 -9.50 2.17 -16.62
C PHE A 23 -8.83 1.77 -17.95
N ASP A 24 -7.68 2.35 -18.29
CA ASP A 24 -6.97 1.93 -19.48
C ASP A 24 -6.46 0.49 -19.37
N PHE A 25 -6.51 -0.26 -20.47
CA PHE A 25 -5.96 -1.60 -20.56
C PHE A 25 -4.43 -1.53 -20.70
N ALA A 26 -3.76 -1.23 -19.61
CA ALA A 26 -2.31 -1.03 -19.52
C ALA A 26 -1.70 -1.79 -18.35
N ASN A 27 -0.39 -2.03 -18.41
CA ASN A 27 0.35 -2.50 -17.25
C ASN A 27 0.63 -1.31 -16.33
N VAL A 28 0.22 -1.39 -15.06
CA VAL A 28 0.32 -0.28 -14.10
C VAL A 28 0.84 -0.77 -12.75
N ILE A 29 1.74 -0.01 -12.17
CA ILE A 29 2.18 -0.16 -10.79
C ILE A 29 1.56 0.95 -9.96
N VAL A 30 0.58 0.59 -9.13
CA VAL A 30 -0.16 1.51 -8.27
C VAL A 30 0.57 1.63 -6.94
N LYS A 31 1.28 2.75 -6.73
CA LYS A 31 2.05 3.02 -5.50
C LYS A 31 1.26 3.88 -4.53
N GLY A 32 1.35 3.53 -3.25
CA GLY A 32 0.76 4.33 -2.18
C GLY A 32 0.93 3.68 -0.82
N LYS A 33 0.95 4.48 0.25
CA LYS A 33 0.93 3.98 1.64
C LYS A 33 -0.35 3.20 1.92
N MET A 34 -0.41 2.50 3.04
CA MET A 34 -1.64 1.90 3.51
C MET A 34 -2.73 2.98 3.68
N GLY A 35 -3.95 2.70 3.24
CA GLY A 35 -5.04 3.69 3.27
C GLY A 35 -5.11 4.68 2.11
N SER A 36 -4.15 4.69 1.17
CA SER A 36 -4.15 5.61 0.01
C SER A 36 -5.18 5.30 -1.08
N GLY A 37 -5.92 4.19 -0.97
CA GLY A 37 -6.94 3.82 -1.95
C GLY A 37 -6.50 2.82 -3.01
N LYS A 38 -5.33 2.17 -2.91
CA LYS A 38 -4.86 1.16 -3.87
C LYS A 38 -5.88 0.06 -4.15
N THR A 39 -6.42 -0.54 -3.08
CA THR A 39 -7.48 -1.56 -3.17
C THR A 39 -8.73 -1.03 -3.87
N MET A 40 -9.14 0.22 -3.55
CA MET A 40 -10.27 0.85 -4.22
C MET A 40 -10.01 1.05 -5.72
N TYR A 41 -8.80 1.49 -6.10
CA TYR A 41 -8.40 1.62 -7.50
C TYR A 41 -8.50 0.29 -8.26
N LEU A 42 -8.01 -0.81 -7.66
CA LEU A 42 -8.09 -2.14 -8.28
C LEU A 42 -9.53 -2.65 -8.34
N ARG A 43 -10.31 -2.49 -7.27
CA ARG A 43 -11.72 -2.89 -7.22
C ARG A 43 -12.58 -2.08 -8.20
N ALA A 44 -12.30 -0.80 -8.36
CA ALA A 44 -12.98 0.02 -9.37
C ALA A 44 -12.69 -0.48 -10.79
N ASN A 45 -11.45 -0.88 -11.08
CA ASN A 45 -11.13 -1.55 -12.35
C ASN A 45 -11.90 -2.85 -12.53
N TYR A 46 -11.95 -3.68 -11.49
CA TYR A 46 -12.72 -4.93 -11.51
C TYR A 46 -14.20 -4.67 -11.83
N ALA A 47 -14.83 -3.77 -11.09
CA ALA A 47 -16.22 -3.39 -11.27
C ALA A 47 -16.49 -2.80 -12.68
N TYR A 48 -15.64 -1.86 -13.11
CA TYR A 48 -15.78 -1.21 -14.42
C TYR A 48 -15.81 -2.23 -15.56
N TYR A 49 -14.84 -3.14 -15.59
CA TYR A 49 -14.78 -4.12 -16.68
C TYR A 49 -15.90 -5.16 -16.63
N LEU A 50 -16.42 -5.51 -15.47
CA LEU A 50 -17.62 -6.35 -15.37
C LEU A 50 -18.86 -5.62 -15.91
N HIS A 51 -19.04 -4.34 -15.61
CA HIS A 51 -20.15 -3.54 -16.13
C HIS A 51 -20.07 -3.30 -17.64
N THR A 52 -18.88 -3.30 -18.22
CA THR A 52 -18.70 -3.09 -19.67
C THR A 52 -18.92 -4.37 -20.50
N LEU A 53 -19.11 -5.54 -19.89
CA LEU A 53 -19.27 -6.80 -20.63
C LEU A 53 -20.49 -6.76 -21.58
N VAL A 54 -21.66 -6.36 -21.08
CA VAL A 54 -22.89 -6.27 -21.91
C VAL A 54 -22.74 -5.25 -23.03
N PRO A 55 -22.36 -3.99 -22.80
CA PRO A 55 -22.09 -3.03 -23.86
C PRO A 55 -21.11 -3.54 -24.92
N CYS A 56 -19.96 -4.09 -24.51
CA CYS A 56 -18.95 -4.61 -25.44
C CYS A 56 -19.48 -5.78 -26.30
N LEU A 57 -20.26 -6.70 -25.73
CA LEU A 57 -20.89 -7.79 -26.47
C LEU A 57 -21.94 -7.27 -27.47
N LEU A 58 -22.70 -6.24 -27.11
CA LEU A 58 -23.70 -5.62 -27.98
C LEU A 58 -23.06 -4.90 -29.18
N GLU A 59 -21.93 -4.25 -28.97
CA GLU A 59 -21.20 -3.48 -29.98
C GLU A 59 -20.19 -4.32 -30.76
N HIS A 60 -20.03 -5.59 -30.42
CA HIS A 60 -19.01 -6.51 -30.95
C HIS A 60 -17.56 -6.03 -30.69
N ASP A 61 -17.37 -5.29 -29.62
CA ASP A 61 -16.05 -4.85 -29.17
C ASP A 61 -15.30 -5.96 -28.44
N SER A 62 -13.99 -5.76 -28.27
CA SER A 62 -13.14 -6.66 -27.50
C SER A 62 -13.49 -6.58 -26.01
N ILE A 63 -13.89 -7.69 -25.41
CA ILE A 63 -14.14 -7.77 -23.97
C ILE A 63 -12.84 -7.83 -23.18
N ILE A 64 -12.86 -7.26 -21.99
CA ILE A 64 -11.75 -7.36 -21.02
C ILE A 64 -12.32 -8.03 -19.77
N LEU A 65 -11.81 -9.22 -19.44
CA LEU A 65 -12.16 -9.92 -18.22
C LEU A 65 -11.20 -9.53 -17.11
N PRO A 66 -11.70 -8.97 -15.99
CA PRO A 66 -10.87 -8.65 -14.83
C PRO A 66 -10.72 -9.88 -13.93
N VAL A 67 -9.52 -10.15 -13.47
CA VAL A 67 -9.18 -11.18 -12.49
C VAL A 67 -8.54 -10.53 -11.28
N TYR A 68 -9.11 -10.70 -10.11
CA TYR A 68 -8.63 -10.07 -8.88
C TYR A 68 -7.96 -11.09 -7.96
N ILE A 69 -6.67 -10.88 -7.69
CA ILE A 69 -5.85 -11.77 -6.87
C ILE A 69 -5.40 -11.03 -5.61
N LYS A 70 -5.90 -11.50 -4.48
CA LYS A 70 -5.50 -11.00 -3.17
C LYS A 70 -4.30 -11.81 -2.67
N LEU A 71 -3.12 -11.22 -2.72
CA LEU A 71 -1.89 -11.94 -2.42
C LEU A 71 -1.71 -12.26 -0.94
N SER A 72 -2.42 -11.57 -0.03
CA SER A 72 -2.44 -11.94 1.40
C SER A 72 -3.03 -13.33 1.67
N ASP A 73 -3.80 -13.90 0.75
CA ASP A 73 -4.30 -15.26 0.88
C ASP A 73 -3.17 -16.29 0.96
N PHE A 74 -2.00 -15.95 0.42
CA PHE A 74 -0.79 -16.77 0.38
C PHE A 74 0.24 -16.42 1.47
N GLN A 75 -0.07 -15.51 2.40
CA GLN A 75 0.87 -15.07 3.44
C GLN A 75 1.38 -16.20 4.35
N HIS A 76 0.63 -17.29 4.47
CA HIS A 76 0.97 -18.46 5.27
C HIS A 76 2.01 -19.37 4.60
N LEU A 77 2.21 -19.25 3.29
CA LEU A 77 3.17 -20.05 2.52
C LEU A 77 4.58 -19.46 2.66
N LYS A 78 5.56 -20.36 2.79
CA LYS A 78 6.97 -19.98 2.98
C LYS A 78 7.84 -20.29 1.77
N ASP A 79 7.51 -21.33 1.02
CA ASP A 79 8.24 -21.72 -0.18
C ASP A 79 7.85 -20.87 -1.38
N PRO A 80 8.81 -20.16 -2.02
CA PRO A 80 8.53 -19.33 -3.20
C PRO A 80 7.89 -20.08 -4.37
N LYS A 81 8.25 -21.34 -4.57
CA LYS A 81 7.67 -22.18 -5.62
C LYS A 81 6.21 -22.50 -5.31
N GLU A 82 5.91 -22.87 -4.07
CA GLU A 82 4.53 -23.14 -3.64
C GLU A 82 3.64 -21.91 -3.79
N ILE A 83 4.17 -20.71 -3.48
CA ILE A 83 3.48 -19.45 -3.70
C ILE A 83 3.19 -19.25 -5.20
N TYR A 84 4.19 -19.46 -6.06
CA TYR A 84 4.04 -19.34 -7.50
C TYR A 84 2.96 -20.29 -8.04
N ASP A 85 3.03 -21.58 -7.69
CA ASP A 85 2.08 -22.60 -8.12
C ASP A 85 0.65 -22.25 -7.65
N SER A 86 0.51 -21.77 -6.41
CA SER A 86 -0.78 -21.34 -5.84
C SER A 86 -1.35 -20.11 -6.54
N ILE A 87 -0.52 -19.15 -6.94
CA ILE A 87 -0.97 -17.99 -7.73
C ILE A 87 -1.48 -18.42 -9.11
N LEU A 88 -0.81 -19.36 -9.79
CA LEU A 88 -1.28 -19.87 -11.08
C LEU A 88 -2.66 -20.52 -10.96
N VAL A 89 -2.86 -21.35 -9.94
CA VAL A 89 -4.15 -21.97 -9.65
C VAL A 89 -5.20 -20.90 -9.37
N LYS A 90 -4.88 -19.90 -8.55
CA LYS A 90 -5.81 -18.82 -8.21
C LYS A 90 -6.22 -17.99 -9.42
N ILE A 91 -5.30 -17.73 -10.35
CA ILE A 91 -5.64 -17.06 -11.62
C ILE A 91 -6.68 -17.87 -12.38
N ILE A 92 -6.55 -19.21 -12.47
CA ILE A 92 -7.50 -20.07 -13.15
C ILE A 92 -8.84 -20.07 -12.43
N GLU A 93 -8.85 -20.16 -11.10
CA GLU A 93 -10.08 -20.06 -10.29
C GLU A 93 -10.85 -18.76 -10.56
N GLU A 94 -10.15 -17.63 -10.54
CA GLU A 94 -10.78 -16.33 -10.75
C GLU A 94 -11.26 -16.15 -12.22
N ILE A 95 -10.54 -16.72 -13.20
CA ILE A 95 -11.03 -16.78 -14.58
C ILE A 95 -12.36 -17.55 -14.64
N LEU A 96 -12.45 -18.69 -13.95
CA LEU A 96 -13.68 -19.48 -13.88
C LEU A 96 -14.81 -18.73 -13.16
N ALA A 97 -14.51 -18.04 -12.06
CA ALA A 97 -15.49 -17.24 -11.32
C ALA A 97 -16.08 -16.10 -12.16
N VAL A 98 -15.24 -15.43 -12.98
CA VAL A 98 -15.70 -14.36 -13.89
C VAL A 98 -16.55 -14.90 -15.05
N CYS A 99 -16.49 -16.20 -15.34
CA CYS A 99 -17.35 -16.81 -16.36
C CYS A 99 -18.86 -16.74 -16.03
N ASP A 100 -19.24 -16.66 -14.75
CA ASP A 100 -20.63 -16.42 -14.34
C ASP A 100 -21.13 -15.07 -14.85
N HIS A 101 -20.32 -14.04 -14.70
CA HIS A 101 -20.64 -12.71 -15.20
C HIS A 101 -20.70 -12.68 -16.73
N LEU A 102 -19.77 -13.38 -17.38
CA LEU A 102 -19.76 -13.47 -18.85
C LEU A 102 -21.01 -14.21 -19.37
N LYS A 103 -21.42 -15.29 -18.71
CA LYS A 103 -22.63 -16.04 -19.07
C LYS A 103 -23.88 -15.19 -18.88
N SER A 104 -24.00 -14.50 -17.75
CA SER A 104 -25.12 -13.59 -17.49
C SER A 104 -25.18 -12.45 -18.51
N ALA A 105 -24.03 -11.86 -18.86
CA ALA A 105 -23.94 -10.84 -19.89
C ALA A 105 -24.33 -11.37 -21.28
N GLU A 106 -23.92 -12.58 -21.62
CA GLU A 106 -24.32 -13.27 -22.87
C GLU A 106 -25.83 -13.49 -22.93
N GLU A 107 -26.47 -13.98 -21.87
CA GLU A 107 -27.91 -14.18 -21.77
C GLU A 107 -28.67 -12.85 -21.93
N MET A 108 -28.24 -11.78 -21.22
CA MET A 108 -28.83 -10.44 -21.38
C MET A 108 -28.73 -9.93 -22.80
N THR A 109 -27.58 -10.13 -23.44
CA THR A 109 -27.35 -9.68 -24.82
C THR A 109 -28.25 -10.45 -25.80
N ARG A 110 -28.46 -11.75 -25.61
CA ARG A 110 -29.37 -12.58 -26.40
C ARG A 110 -30.82 -12.11 -26.29
N LEU A 111 -31.25 -11.76 -25.09
CA LEU A 111 -32.60 -11.23 -24.86
C LEU A 111 -32.82 -9.88 -25.57
N HIS A 112 -31.80 -9.06 -25.70
CA HIS A 112 -31.89 -7.70 -26.29
C HIS A 112 -31.86 -7.68 -27.82
N LYS A 113 -31.02 -8.52 -28.45
CA LYS A 113 -30.81 -8.49 -29.93
C LYS A 113 -31.33 -9.71 -30.71
N GLY A 114 -32.00 -10.66 -30.07
CA GLY A 114 -32.24 -11.95 -30.71
C GLY A 114 -30.95 -12.77 -30.77
N ALA A 115 -30.92 -13.85 -31.57
CA ALA A 115 -29.76 -14.74 -31.60
C ALA A 115 -28.47 -13.99 -31.99
N ILE A 116 -27.59 -13.71 -31.02
CA ILE A 116 -26.22 -13.32 -31.31
C ILE A 116 -25.50 -14.61 -31.70
N THR A 117 -25.03 -14.69 -32.93
CA THR A 117 -24.13 -15.73 -33.39
C THR A 117 -22.75 -15.43 -32.84
N LEU A 118 -22.50 -15.86 -31.61
CA LEU A 118 -21.13 -15.99 -31.12
C LEU A 118 -20.44 -16.99 -32.06
N THR A 119 -19.21 -16.67 -32.46
CA THR A 119 -18.46 -17.39 -33.48
C THR A 119 -18.48 -18.91 -33.29
N GLY A 120 -19.26 -19.63 -34.08
CA GLY A 120 -19.27 -21.08 -34.11
C GLY A 120 -20.00 -21.75 -32.95
N ASN A 121 -19.62 -23.01 -32.67
CA ASN A 121 -20.20 -23.86 -31.62
C ASN A 121 -19.63 -23.59 -30.22
N TRP A 122 -19.20 -22.37 -29.94
CA TRP A 122 -18.68 -22.05 -28.61
C TRP A 122 -19.84 -21.96 -27.61
N SER A 123 -19.67 -22.62 -26.48
CA SER A 123 -20.52 -22.46 -25.30
C SER A 123 -19.65 -22.43 -24.06
N THR A 124 -20.06 -21.66 -23.07
CA THR A 124 -19.39 -21.61 -21.77
C THR A 124 -19.21 -23.00 -21.17
N ASP A 125 -20.23 -23.84 -21.27
CA ASP A 125 -20.20 -25.22 -20.76
C ASP A 125 -19.13 -26.09 -21.42
N ASN A 126 -18.96 -26.00 -22.74
CA ASN A 126 -17.90 -26.72 -23.44
C ASN A 126 -16.49 -26.25 -23.06
N ALA A 127 -16.32 -24.96 -22.88
CA ALA A 127 -15.05 -24.38 -22.42
C ALA A 127 -14.72 -24.84 -20.99
N LEU A 128 -15.71 -24.86 -20.09
CA LEU A 128 -15.56 -25.34 -18.73
C LEU A 128 -15.18 -26.81 -18.65
N ILE A 129 -15.80 -27.66 -19.48
CA ILE A 129 -15.45 -29.10 -19.58
C ILE A 129 -14.00 -29.29 -20.00
N LYS A 130 -13.53 -28.55 -20.99
CA LYS A 130 -12.14 -28.64 -21.46
C LYS A 130 -11.15 -28.21 -20.39
N ILE A 131 -11.43 -27.10 -19.71
CA ILE A 131 -10.58 -26.58 -18.61
C ILE A 131 -10.58 -27.59 -17.45
N GLY A 132 -11.74 -28.10 -17.07
CA GLY A 132 -11.87 -29.11 -16.03
C GLY A 132 -11.06 -30.37 -16.31
N ASN A 133 -11.08 -30.85 -17.56
CA ASN A 133 -10.27 -32.00 -17.95
C ASN A 133 -8.76 -31.70 -17.84
N ARG A 134 -8.33 -30.49 -18.19
CA ARG A 134 -6.94 -30.06 -18.06
C ARG A 134 -6.51 -29.94 -16.58
N LEU A 135 -7.37 -29.37 -15.74
CA LEU A 135 -7.11 -29.26 -14.31
C LEU A 135 -7.02 -30.63 -13.61
N LYS A 136 -7.75 -31.65 -14.09
CA LYS A 136 -7.65 -33.03 -13.57
C LYS A 136 -6.30 -33.70 -13.84
N GLU A 137 -5.57 -33.26 -14.86
CA GLU A 137 -4.19 -33.71 -15.11
C GLU A 137 -3.19 -33.12 -14.11
N LEU A 138 -3.59 -32.03 -13.44
CA LEU A 138 -2.78 -31.34 -12.46
C LEU A 138 -3.01 -31.94 -11.08
N SER A 139 -2.35 -33.00 -10.68
CA SER A 139 -2.38 -33.62 -9.37
C SER A 139 -3.55 -33.26 -8.45
N ALA A 140 -4.52 -33.93 -8.68
CA ALA A 140 -5.88 -33.50 -8.76
C ALA A 140 -6.62 -33.30 -7.45
N ASP A 141 -6.37 -34.10 -6.44
CA ASP A 141 -7.30 -34.12 -5.32
C ASP A 141 -7.19 -32.86 -4.45
N GLU A 142 -5.99 -32.35 -4.21
CA GLU A 142 -5.80 -31.13 -3.40
C GLU A 142 -6.19 -29.85 -4.11
N TYR A 143 -5.92 -29.72 -5.42
CA TYR A 143 -6.25 -28.49 -6.16
C TYR A 143 -7.72 -28.45 -6.55
N VAL A 144 -8.29 -29.58 -6.93
CA VAL A 144 -9.74 -29.68 -7.21
C VAL A 144 -10.55 -29.51 -5.92
N GLU A 145 -10.08 -30.01 -4.79
CA GLU A 145 -10.69 -29.80 -3.48
C GLU A 145 -10.54 -28.35 -3.00
N LYS A 146 -9.39 -27.71 -3.21
CA LYS A 146 -9.21 -26.28 -2.93
C LYS A 146 -10.10 -25.40 -3.79
N ILE A 147 -10.20 -25.69 -5.08
CA ILE A 147 -11.13 -25.00 -5.98
C ILE A 147 -12.57 -25.26 -5.56
N ALA A 148 -12.96 -26.51 -5.22
CA ALA A 148 -14.29 -26.83 -4.73
C ALA A 148 -14.65 -26.08 -3.46
N ASN A 149 -13.75 -26.09 -2.46
CA ASN A 149 -13.98 -25.47 -1.17
C ASN A 149 -14.01 -23.93 -1.25
N SER A 150 -13.22 -23.32 -2.14
CA SER A 150 -13.25 -21.86 -2.36
C SER A 150 -14.51 -21.43 -3.12
N CYS A 151 -15.15 -22.33 -3.80
CA CYS A 151 -16.29 -22.09 -4.68
C CYS A 151 -17.64 -22.48 -4.05
N GLU A 152 -17.67 -23.31 -3.01
CA GLU A 152 -18.89 -23.60 -2.24
C GLU A 152 -19.56 -22.33 -1.68
N THR A 153 -18.77 -21.27 -1.48
CA THR A 153 -19.26 -19.96 -1.02
C THR A 153 -19.77 -19.04 -2.13
N LYS A 154 -19.46 -19.31 -3.41
CA LYS A 154 -19.73 -18.36 -4.51
C LYS A 154 -20.90 -18.76 -5.44
N GLY A 155 -21.50 -19.95 -5.30
CA GLY A 155 -22.73 -20.41 -6.00
C GLY A 155 -22.71 -20.42 -7.55
N GLY A 156 -23.59 -21.17 -8.20
CA GLY A 156 -23.85 -21.07 -9.64
C GLY A 156 -22.99 -21.95 -10.55
N ILE A 157 -22.16 -21.36 -11.41
CA ILE A 157 -21.38 -22.09 -12.46
C ILE A 157 -20.37 -23.06 -11.85
N VAL A 158 -19.86 -22.77 -10.69
CA VAL A 158 -18.87 -23.62 -10.06
C VAL A 158 -19.49 -24.93 -9.60
N ASN A 159 -20.69 -24.88 -9.04
CA ASN A 159 -21.45 -26.10 -8.76
C ASN A 159 -21.75 -26.86 -10.07
N HIS A 160 -22.11 -26.16 -11.13
CA HIS A 160 -22.33 -26.78 -12.45
C HIS A 160 -21.03 -27.33 -13.05
N PHE A 161 -19.90 -26.64 -12.89
CA PHE A 161 -18.56 -27.13 -13.25
C PHE A 161 -18.24 -28.45 -12.53
N PHE A 162 -18.50 -28.54 -11.21
CA PHE A 162 -18.29 -29.77 -10.45
C PHE A 162 -19.26 -30.87 -10.83
N GLU A 163 -20.54 -30.55 -11.08
CA GLU A 163 -21.52 -31.52 -11.60
C GLU A 163 -21.09 -32.09 -12.96
N VAL A 164 -20.65 -31.23 -13.86
CA VAL A 164 -20.11 -31.61 -15.17
C VAL A 164 -18.87 -32.47 -15.01
N CYS A 165 -17.94 -32.05 -14.13
CA CYS A 165 -16.72 -32.81 -13.82
C CYS A 165 -17.04 -34.16 -13.13
N ALA A 166 -17.97 -34.21 -12.20
CA ALA A 166 -18.38 -35.42 -11.48
C ALA A 166 -19.14 -36.41 -12.40
N ASN A 167 -20.01 -35.90 -13.25
CA ASN A 167 -20.76 -36.74 -14.22
C ASN A 167 -19.83 -37.30 -15.30
N TYR A 168 -18.79 -36.56 -15.71
CA TYR A 168 -17.78 -37.06 -16.64
C TYR A 168 -16.91 -38.16 -16.01
N ASN A 169 -16.60 -38.08 -14.71
CA ASN A 169 -15.88 -39.14 -13.98
C ASN A 169 -16.63 -40.43 -13.84
N LYS A 170 -17.96 -40.40 -13.76
CA LYS A 170 -18.82 -41.62 -13.74
C LYS A 170 -18.86 -42.36 -15.08
N SER A 171 -18.56 -41.67 -16.19
CA SER A 171 -18.63 -42.24 -17.53
C SER A 171 -17.31 -42.77 -18.10
N LYS A 172 -16.18 -42.46 -17.48
CA LYS A 172 -14.85 -42.96 -17.88
C LYS A 172 -13.99 -43.25 -16.65
N SER A 173 -13.70 -44.54 -16.40
CA SER A 173 -12.61 -44.94 -15.52
C SER A 173 -11.28 -44.62 -16.22
N ILE A 174 -10.78 -43.42 -16.02
CA ILE A 174 -9.45 -43.02 -16.50
C ILE A 174 -8.47 -43.28 -15.35
N GLU A 175 -7.55 -44.23 -15.54
CA GLU A 175 -6.36 -44.36 -14.73
C GLU A 175 -5.56 -43.04 -14.83
N ILE A 176 -5.51 -42.30 -13.75
CA ILE A 176 -4.71 -41.05 -13.63
C ILE A 176 -3.25 -41.49 -13.58
N LYS A 177 -2.54 -41.31 -14.67
CA LYS A 177 -1.16 -41.82 -14.83
C LYS A 177 -0.03 -40.96 -14.30
N SER A 178 -0.22 -39.71 -14.01
CA SER A 178 0.80 -38.88 -13.33
C SER A 178 0.23 -37.52 -12.94
N HIS A 179 0.48 -37.16 -11.70
CA HIS A 179 0.21 -35.83 -11.20
C HIS A 179 1.35 -34.90 -11.65
N ARG A 180 1.07 -33.78 -12.29
CA ARG A 180 2.04 -32.75 -12.62
C ARG A 180 1.74 -31.46 -11.87
N THR A 181 2.76 -30.69 -11.57
CA THR A 181 2.61 -29.36 -10.99
C THR A 181 1.93 -28.38 -11.98
N PRO A 182 1.17 -27.39 -11.50
CA PRO A 182 0.63 -26.33 -12.33
C PRO A 182 1.73 -25.61 -13.11
N GLU A 183 1.45 -25.33 -14.38
CA GLU A 183 2.35 -24.56 -15.24
C GLU A 183 1.62 -23.35 -15.80
N PHE A 184 2.37 -22.32 -16.16
CA PHE A 184 1.80 -21.14 -16.81
C PHE A 184 1.01 -21.47 -18.09
N SER A 185 1.37 -22.56 -18.77
CA SER A 185 0.64 -23.08 -19.93
C SER A 185 -0.83 -23.43 -19.62
N ASP A 186 -1.15 -23.74 -18.37
CA ASP A 186 -2.53 -24.05 -17.94
C ASP A 186 -3.39 -22.78 -17.84
N VAL A 187 -2.79 -21.67 -17.36
CA VAL A 187 -3.41 -20.34 -17.37
C VAL A 187 -3.69 -19.91 -18.81
N VAL A 188 -2.71 -20.05 -19.70
CA VAL A 188 -2.85 -19.71 -21.13
C VAL A 188 -3.94 -20.54 -21.79
N TYR A 189 -4.02 -21.82 -21.44
CA TYR A 189 -5.06 -22.71 -21.97
C TYR A 189 -6.45 -22.27 -21.52
N ALA A 190 -6.65 -22.01 -20.21
CA ALA A 190 -7.91 -21.53 -19.68
C ALA A 190 -8.36 -20.22 -20.36
N MET A 191 -7.41 -19.27 -20.47
CA MET A 191 -7.64 -18.01 -21.17
C MET A 191 -8.04 -18.22 -22.64
N ARG A 192 -7.36 -19.11 -23.36
CA ARG A 192 -7.69 -19.39 -24.77
C ARG A 192 -9.09 -19.97 -24.95
N GLU A 193 -9.50 -20.90 -24.12
CA GLU A 193 -10.82 -21.53 -24.22
C GLU A 193 -11.96 -20.57 -23.86
N LEU A 194 -11.74 -19.65 -22.91
CA LEU A 194 -12.79 -18.77 -22.39
C LEU A 194 -12.83 -17.39 -23.08
N ILE A 195 -11.70 -16.83 -23.46
CA ILE A 195 -11.59 -15.43 -23.84
C ILE A 195 -11.35 -15.24 -25.34
N THR A 196 -10.52 -16.10 -25.94
CA THR A 196 -10.17 -15.97 -27.37
C THR A 196 -11.37 -15.94 -28.32
N PRO A 197 -12.47 -16.72 -28.09
CA PRO A 197 -13.65 -16.67 -28.94
C PRO A 197 -14.32 -15.30 -29.05
N PHE A 198 -14.09 -14.41 -28.07
CA PHE A 198 -14.62 -13.05 -28.03
C PHE A 198 -13.59 -11.98 -28.42
N ASN A 199 -12.46 -12.38 -28.97
CA ASN A 199 -11.31 -11.46 -29.12
C ASN A 199 -10.95 -10.78 -27.77
N GLY A 200 -11.14 -11.53 -26.68
CA GLY A 200 -11.06 -11.01 -25.32
C GLY A 200 -9.63 -10.82 -24.84
N LYS A 201 -9.52 -10.01 -23.80
CA LYS A 201 -8.31 -9.66 -23.08
C LYS A 201 -8.48 -9.98 -21.61
N LEU A 202 -7.37 -10.19 -20.90
CA LEU A 202 -7.34 -10.48 -19.48
C LEU A 202 -6.62 -9.35 -18.72
N LEU A 203 -7.27 -8.78 -17.73
CA LEU A 203 -6.65 -7.83 -16.80
C LEU A 203 -6.49 -8.49 -15.44
N ILE A 204 -5.26 -8.73 -15.02
CA ILE A 204 -4.97 -9.33 -13.72
C ILE A 204 -4.63 -8.20 -12.72
N LEU A 205 -5.38 -8.17 -11.63
CA LEU A 205 -5.29 -7.17 -10.57
C LEU A 205 -4.68 -7.82 -9.33
N PHE A 206 -3.43 -7.50 -9.03
CA PHE A 206 -2.73 -8.03 -7.86
C PHE A 206 -2.79 -7.03 -6.70
N ASP A 207 -3.48 -7.40 -5.63
CA ASP A 207 -3.55 -6.60 -4.42
C ASP A 207 -2.69 -7.18 -3.29
N GLU A 208 -2.31 -6.32 -2.34
CA GLU A 208 -1.57 -6.68 -1.13
C GLU A 208 -0.23 -7.41 -1.39
N ILE A 209 0.51 -6.99 -2.41
CA ILE A 209 1.80 -7.59 -2.79
C ILE A 209 2.78 -7.66 -1.60
N GLY A 210 2.73 -6.68 -0.68
CA GLY A 210 3.62 -6.64 0.48
C GLY A 210 3.37 -7.72 1.54
N SER A 211 2.26 -8.46 1.47
CA SER A 211 1.90 -9.51 2.42
C SER A 211 2.60 -10.86 2.18
N ILE A 212 3.11 -11.08 0.99
CA ILE A 212 3.79 -12.34 0.62
C ILE A 212 5.21 -12.40 1.22
N ASN A 213 5.67 -13.62 1.44
CA ASN A 213 7.04 -13.87 1.88
C ASN A 213 8.07 -13.19 0.96
N LYS A 214 8.99 -12.44 1.55
CA LYS A 214 10.04 -11.69 0.83
C LYS A 214 10.94 -12.56 -0.03
N LEU A 215 11.05 -13.86 0.25
CA LEU A 215 11.81 -14.80 -0.57
C LEU A 215 11.24 -14.95 -1.97
N PHE A 216 9.93 -14.71 -2.17
CA PHE A 216 9.28 -14.73 -3.48
C PHE A 216 9.86 -13.68 -4.44
N PHE A 217 10.40 -12.59 -3.90
CA PHE A 217 11.00 -11.48 -4.66
C PHE A 217 12.54 -11.54 -4.71
N LYS A 218 13.16 -12.54 -4.09
CA LYS A 218 14.62 -12.68 -4.12
C LYS A 218 15.02 -13.58 -5.26
N ASN A 219 16.07 -13.16 -5.97
CA ASN A 219 16.71 -13.99 -6.97
C ASN A 219 17.35 -15.19 -6.29
N ASP A 220 17.14 -16.37 -6.84
CA ASP A 220 17.85 -17.57 -6.46
C ASP A 220 19.30 -17.49 -6.97
N GLU A 221 20.22 -18.28 -6.38
CA GLU A 221 21.64 -18.30 -6.79
C GLU A 221 21.83 -18.61 -8.28
N ASN A 222 20.80 -19.16 -8.94
CA ASN A 222 20.83 -19.62 -10.32
C ASN A 222 19.88 -18.89 -11.29
N GLY A 223 19.17 -17.84 -10.91
CA GLY A 223 18.22 -17.22 -11.83
C GLY A 223 17.34 -16.10 -11.27
N ASP A 224 16.28 -15.79 -12.02
CA ASP A 224 15.28 -14.78 -11.67
C ASP A 224 14.43 -15.22 -10.47
N SER A 225 13.91 -14.26 -9.71
CA SER A 225 12.94 -14.54 -8.66
C SER A 225 11.64 -15.12 -9.24
N TYR A 226 10.89 -15.87 -8.44
CA TYR A 226 9.58 -16.40 -8.89
C TYR A 226 8.60 -15.30 -9.29
N PHE A 227 8.69 -14.14 -8.64
CA PHE A 227 7.92 -12.96 -9.06
C PHE A 227 8.31 -12.48 -10.47
N GLU A 228 9.61 -12.41 -10.78
CA GLU A 228 10.08 -12.03 -12.13
C GLU A 228 9.66 -13.06 -13.18
N ILE A 229 9.76 -14.35 -12.86
CA ILE A 229 9.31 -15.43 -13.73
C ILE A 229 7.83 -15.24 -14.06
N LEU A 230 6.98 -15.05 -13.03
CA LEU A 230 5.54 -14.82 -13.21
C LEU A 230 5.26 -13.60 -14.09
N MET A 231 5.86 -12.46 -13.76
CA MET A 231 5.63 -11.21 -14.49
C MET A 231 6.13 -11.27 -15.93
N ASN A 232 7.28 -11.89 -16.16
CA ASN A 232 7.80 -12.07 -17.50
C ASN A 232 6.88 -12.97 -18.34
N GLN A 233 6.37 -14.06 -17.77
CA GLN A 233 5.42 -14.95 -18.45
C GLN A 233 4.11 -14.24 -18.81
N LEU A 234 3.51 -13.49 -17.86
CA LEU A 234 2.29 -12.72 -18.12
C LEU A 234 2.49 -11.67 -19.22
N ARG A 235 3.64 -11.01 -19.27
CA ARG A 235 3.95 -9.99 -20.28
C ARG A 235 4.24 -10.53 -21.68
N THR A 236 4.61 -11.79 -21.83
CA THR A 236 4.82 -12.42 -23.15
C THR A 236 3.51 -12.54 -23.93
N ILE A 237 2.36 -12.45 -23.27
CA ILE A 237 1.06 -12.60 -23.87
C ILE A 237 0.45 -11.23 -24.15
N SER A 238 0.25 -10.90 -25.41
CA SER A 238 -0.24 -9.59 -25.85
C SER A 238 -1.62 -9.22 -25.26
N ASN A 239 -2.46 -10.23 -25.00
CA ASN A 239 -3.82 -10.05 -24.50
C ASN A 239 -3.91 -10.06 -22.97
N ILE A 240 -2.78 -10.05 -22.24
CA ILE A 240 -2.76 -9.93 -20.77
C ILE A 240 -2.14 -8.59 -20.38
N ARG A 241 -2.76 -7.94 -19.39
CA ARG A 241 -2.19 -6.78 -18.69
C ARG A 241 -2.30 -6.99 -17.19
N THR A 242 -1.45 -6.31 -16.43
CA THR A 242 -1.40 -6.44 -14.98
C THR A 242 -1.44 -5.08 -14.31
N LYS A 243 -2.21 -4.95 -13.23
CA LYS A 243 -2.15 -3.80 -12.33
C LYS A 243 -1.75 -4.29 -10.93
N LEU A 244 -0.69 -3.71 -10.38
CA LEU A 244 -0.03 -4.16 -9.16
C LEU A 244 -0.17 -3.10 -8.07
N ALA A 245 -0.79 -3.43 -6.92
CA ALA A 245 -0.82 -2.54 -5.76
C ALA A 245 0.42 -2.73 -4.88
N VAL A 246 1.28 -1.70 -4.80
CA VAL A 246 2.59 -1.76 -4.16
C VAL A 246 2.73 -0.69 -3.08
N TYR A 247 3.38 -1.03 -1.97
CA TYR A 247 3.75 -0.04 -0.95
C TYR A 247 5.05 0.69 -1.34
N PRO A 248 5.19 1.99 -1.04
CA PRO A 248 6.37 2.77 -1.40
C PRO A 248 7.68 2.20 -0.86
N ASN A 249 7.61 1.61 0.33
CA ASN A 249 8.75 1.03 1.04
C ASN A 249 8.93 -0.47 0.82
N THR A 250 8.28 -1.03 -0.20
CA THR A 250 8.50 -2.44 -0.53
C THR A 250 9.98 -2.67 -0.81
N SER A 251 10.59 -3.56 -0.03
CA SER A 251 12.03 -3.79 0.00
C SER A 251 12.59 -4.46 -1.25
N SER A 252 11.75 -4.82 -2.19
CA SER A 252 12.16 -5.41 -3.46
C SER A 252 12.46 -4.32 -4.47
N ASP A 253 13.70 -4.25 -4.94
CA ASP A 253 14.11 -3.34 -6.00
C ASP A 253 13.37 -3.63 -7.32
N ILE A 254 12.96 -4.89 -7.52
CA ILE A 254 12.18 -5.35 -8.66
C ILE A 254 10.86 -4.56 -8.81
N LEU A 255 10.16 -4.30 -7.71
CA LEU A 255 8.89 -3.56 -7.69
C LEU A 255 9.07 -2.03 -7.83
N LYS A 256 10.31 -1.55 -7.78
CA LYS A 256 10.63 -0.12 -8.01
C LYS A 256 10.86 0.19 -9.48
N GLU A 257 11.10 -0.83 -10.30
CA GLU A 257 11.40 -0.65 -11.70
C GLU A 257 10.15 -0.44 -12.54
N THR A 258 10.17 0.57 -13.39
CA THR A 258 9.13 0.83 -14.41
C THR A 258 9.03 -0.26 -15.48
N ARG A 259 9.91 -1.25 -15.43
CA ARG A 259 9.93 -2.41 -16.31
C ARG A 259 8.61 -3.16 -16.37
N TYR A 260 7.86 -3.20 -15.28
CA TYR A 260 6.62 -3.96 -15.17
C TYR A 260 5.34 -3.16 -15.42
N GLY A 261 5.43 -1.87 -15.60
CA GLY A 261 4.30 -1.01 -15.92
C GLY A 261 4.57 0.46 -15.64
N ASP A 262 3.63 1.29 -16.05
CA ASP A 262 3.66 2.70 -15.72
C ASP A 262 3.34 2.90 -14.24
N VAL A 263 4.02 3.84 -13.60
CA VAL A 263 3.84 4.07 -12.17
C VAL A 263 2.78 5.13 -11.94
N VAL A 264 1.72 4.75 -11.25
CA VAL A 264 0.69 5.64 -10.74
C VAL A 264 0.85 5.80 -9.24
N ALA A 265 1.17 7.01 -8.78
CA ALA A 265 1.25 7.33 -7.36
C ALA A 265 -0.10 7.85 -6.88
N LEU A 266 -0.69 7.19 -5.87
CA LEU A 266 -1.97 7.61 -5.29
C LEU A 266 -1.82 8.64 -4.17
N GLU A 267 -0.60 8.82 -3.67
CA GLU A 267 -0.33 9.80 -2.63
C GLU A 267 -0.15 11.18 -3.23
N CYS A 268 -0.89 12.14 -2.71
CA CYS A 268 -0.62 13.54 -2.99
C CYS A 268 0.17 14.14 -1.82
N ASP A 269 1.45 14.30 -2.03
CA ASP A 269 2.29 15.09 -1.12
C ASP A 269 2.13 16.58 -1.47
N ALA A 270 0.99 17.15 -1.11
CA ALA A 270 0.67 18.54 -1.36
C ALA A 270 1.65 19.51 -0.65
N ILE A 271 2.33 19.05 0.39
CA ILE A 271 3.32 19.84 1.13
C ILE A 271 4.59 20.01 0.30
N ASN A 272 5.05 18.95 -0.36
CA ASN A 272 6.24 18.97 -1.20
C ASN A 272 5.94 19.33 -2.67
N HIS A 273 4.69 19.10 -3.12
CA HIS A 273 4.21 19.35 -4.48
C HIS A 273 3.00 20.31 -4.52
N PRO A 274 3.21 21.58 -4.18
CA PRO A 274 2.12 22.57 -4.09
C PRO A 274 1.35 22.79 -5.39
N GLU A 275 1.94 22.48 -6.52
CA GLU A 275 1.30 22.56 -7.83
C GLU A 275 0.14 21.59 -8.00
N LEU A 276 0.18 20.46 -7.29
CA LEU A 276 -0.87 19.42 -7.33
C LEU A 276 -2.03 19.71 -6.36
N TYR A 277 -1.83 20.65 -5.43
CA TYR A 277 -2.81 20.89 -4.36
C TYR A 277 -4.19 21.24 -4.85
N SER A 278 -4.28 22.09 -5.88
CA SER A 278 -5.58 22.58 -6.39
C SER A 278 -6.41 21.44 -6.99
N SER A 279 -5.80 20.59 -7.80
CA SER A 279 -6.45 19.42 -8.38
C SER A 279 -6.85 18.41 -7.29
N TYR A 280 -5.95 18.13 -6.38
CA TYR A 280 -6.19 17.21 -5.28
C TYR A 280 -7.32 17.68 -4.35
N SER A 281 -7.38 18.97 -4.00
CA SER A 281 -8.42 19.51 -3.14
C SER A 281 -9.83 19.35 -3.74
N ILE A 282 -9.98 19.57 -5.04
CA ILE A 282 -11.24 19.36 -5.75
C ILE A 282 -11.68 17.89 -5.66
N LYS A 283 -10.75 16.96 -5.87
CA LYS A 283 -11.01 15.52 -5.77
C LYS A 283 -11.43 15.11 -4.37
N ILE A 284 -10.78 15.64 -3.33
CA ILE A 284 -11.14 15.35 -1.93
C ILE A 284 -12.52 15.89 -1.57
N ILE A 285 -12.85 17.09 -1.98
CA ILE A 285 -14.19 17.67 -1.75
C ILE A 285 -15.26 16.79 -2.43
N SER A 286 -15.05 16.44 -3.70
CA SER A 286 -15.97 15.55 -4.42
C SER A 286 -16.09 14.17 -3.75
N LEU A 287 -14.99 13.63 -3.17
CA LEU A 287 -15.01 12.38 -2.44
C LEU A 287 -15.89 12.50 -1.18
N ILE A 288 -15.71 13.56 -0.40
CA ILE A 288 -16.49 13.79 0.82
C ILE A 288 -17.98 13.91 0.48
N GLU A 289 -18.33 14.69 -0.54
CA GLU A 289 -19.71 14.87 -1.00
C GLU A 289 -20.34 13.54 -1.43
N LYS A 290 -19.63 12.73 -2.22
CA LYS A 290 -20.10 11.41 -2.63
C LYS A 290 -20.31 10.45 -1.45
N TYR A 291 -19.37 10.39 -0.51
CA TYR A 291 -19.48 9.51 0.67
C TYR A 291 -20.69 9.88 1.53
N ILE A 292 -20.88 11.17 1.82
CA ILE A 292 -21.99 11.62 2.63
C ILE A 292 -23.30 11.46 1.88
N SER A 293 -23.38 11.86 0.62
CA SER A 293 -24.59 11.67 -0.20
C SER A 293 -25.04 10.22 -0.25
N LYS A 294 -24.09 9.29 -0.34
CA LYS A 294 -24.38 7.86 -0.34
C LYS A 294 -24.86 7.37 1.05
N ALA A 295 -24.31 7.91 2.12
CA ALA A 295 -24.68 7.52 3.48
C ALA A 295 -26.08 8.00 3.87
N ILE A 296 -26.52 9.16 3.37
CA ILE A 296 -27.86 9.73 3.67
C ILE A 296 -28.88 9.44 2.56
N GLU A 297 -28.47 8.80 1.45
CA GLU A 297 -29.29 8.51 0.26
C GLU A 297 -29.87 9.77 -0.43
N GLU A 298 -29.27 10.94 -0.19
CA GLU A 298 -29.62 12.23 -0.76
C GLU A 298 -28.38 12.98 -1.25
N ALA A 299 -28.51 13.77 -2.32
CA ALA A 299 -27.43 14.62 -2.79
C ALA A 299 -27.07 15.66 -1.71
N CYS A 300 -25.80 15.71 -1.34
CA CYS A 300 -25.30 16.62 -0.31
C CYS A 300 -24.06 17.35 -0.81
N SER A 301 -24.06 18.67 -0.68
CA SER A 301 -22.94 19.52 -1.06
C SER A 301 -22.01 19.79 0.13
N SER A 302 -20.77 20.15 -0.14
CA SER A 302 -19.82 20.54 0.89
C SER A 302 -20.31 21.74 1.73
N GLU A 303 -21.10 22.64 1.14
CA GLU A 303 -21.69 23.78 1.83
C GLU A 303 -22.78 23.39 2.86
N GLU A 304 -23.40 22.23 2.70
CA GLU A 304 -24.36 21.68 3.66
C GLU A 304 -23.66 20.99 4.83
N ILE A 305 -22.51 20.41 4.57
CA ILE A 305 -21.71 19.68 5.55
C ILE A 305 -20.87 20.63 6.41
N PHE A 306 -20.24 21.61 5.78
CA PHE A 306 -19.29 22.51 6.41
C PHE A 306 -19.82 23.94 6.51
N ASP A 307 -19.48 24.64 7.58
CA ASP A 307 -19.68 26.08 7.67
C ASP A 307 -18.54 26.81 6.92
N ILE A 308 -18.79 27.20 5.68
CA ILE A 308 -17.82 27.89 4.81
C ILE A 308 -17.85 29.41 5.01
N SER A 309 -18.24 29.90 6.18
CA SER A 309 -18.16 31.34 6.49
C SER A 309 -16.72 31.84 6.48
N THR A 310 -16.55 33.17 6.42
CA THR A 310 -15.22 33.82 6.40
C THR A 310 -14.30 33.42 7.57
N GLN A 311 -14.88 33.02 8.71
CA GLN A 311 -14.13 32.55 9.87
C GLN A 311 -13.61 31.13 9.73
N ASN A 312 -14.18 30.34 8.81
CA ASN A 312 -13.90 28.94 8.59
C ASN A 312 -13.26 28.64 7.21
N GLN A 313 -12.68 29.63 6.56
CA GLN A 313 -12.12 29.49 5.19
C GLN A 313 -11.10 28.36 5.03
N LEU A 314 -10.36 28.04 6.09
CA LEU A 314 -9.30 27.03 6.07
C LEU A 314 -9.77 25.63 6.52
N LEU A 315 -11.06 25.45 6.74
CA LEU A 315 -11.63 24.25 7.36
C LEU A 315 -11.33 22.98 6.54
N ILE A 316 -11.69 22.95 5.27
CA ILE A 316 -11.45 21.80 4.39
C ILE A 316 -9.93 21.60 4.15
N GLU A 317 -9.19 22.69 4.08
CA GLU A 317 -7.73 22.65 3.95
C GLU A 317 -7.04 21.92 5.10
N GLN A 318 -7.56 22.05 6.33
CA GLN A 318 -7.05 21.29 7.48
C GLN A 318 -7.21 19.78 7.27
N LEU A 319 -8.37 19.31 6.80
CA LEU A 319 -8.62 17.91 6.52
C LEU A 319 -7.72 17.37 5.40
N ILE A 320 -7.57 18.15 4.33
CA ILE A 320 -6.73 17.79 3.18
C ILE A 320 -5.27 17.63 3.62
N ASN A 321 -4.73 18.62 4.33
CA ASN A 321 -3.36 18.58 4.81
C ASN A 321 -3.13 17.44 5.81
N ALA A 322 -4.07 17.23 6.73
CA ALA A 322 -3.95 16.17 7.73
C ALA A 322 -4.06 14.77 7.13
N SER A 323 -4.83 14.60 6.06
CA SER A 323 -4.96 13.30 5.40
C SER A 323 -3.68 12.88 4.68
N SER A 324 -2.90 13.83 4.17
CA SER A 324 -1.65 13.57 3.41
C SER A 324 -1.79 12.48 2.35
N GLY A 325 -2.92 12.45 1.62
CA GLY A 325 -3.21 11.42 0.62
C GLY A 325 -3.71 10.08 1.17
N ASN A 326 -3.90 9.97 2.48
CA ASN A 326 -4.46 8.77 3.11
C ASN A 326 -5.98 8.90 3.24
N MET A 327 -6.74 8.19 2.40
CA MET A 327 -8.20 8.27 2.34
C MET A 327 -8.86 7.68 3.59
N ARG A 328 -8.29 6.62 4.16
CA ARG A 328 -8.78 6.06 5.43
C ARG A 328 -8.68 7.08 6.55
N ARG A 329 -7.55 7.78 6.63
CA ARG A 329 -7.35 8.85 7.61
C ARG A 329 -8.32 10.01 7.40
N LEU A 330 -8.57 10.39 6.14
CA LEU A 330 -9.56 11.42 5.79
C LEU A 330 -10.94 11.07 6.34
N VAL A 331 -11.40 9.84 6.09
CA VAL A 331 -12.71 9.35 6.56
C VAL A 331 -12.78 9.35 8.10
N HIS A 332 -11.74 8.87 8.78
CA HIS A 332 -11.68 8.90 10.24
C HIS A 332 -11.67 10.32 10.83
N LEU A 333 -10.96 11.25 10.20
CA LEU A 333 -10.97 12.65 10.62
C LEU A 333 -12.32 13.30 10.39
N LEU A 334 -12.96 13.01 9.26
CA LEU A 334 -14.31 13.48 8.95
C LEU A 334 -15.32 12.97 9.99
N ASP A 335 -15.34 11.66 10.26
CA ASP A 335 -16.20 11.05 11.27
C ASP A 335 -15.96 11.67 12.65
N SER A 336 -14.70 11.82 13.06
CA SER A 336 -14.35 12.46 14.32
C SER A 336 -14.84 13.92 14.41
N SER A 337 -14.72 14.68 13.31
CA SER A 337 -15.17 16.07 13.24
C SER A 337 -16.70 16.17 13.28
N MET A 338 -17.40 15.27 12.59
CA MET A 338 -18.87 15.15 12.66
C MET A 338 -19.34 14.85 14.10
N ASN A 339 -18.65 13.95 14.78
CA ASN A 339 -18.95 13.62 16.18
C ASN A 339 -18.73 14.82 17.12
N GLN A 340 -17.73 15.68 16.88
CA GLN A 340 -17.54 16.92 17.64
C GLN A 340 -18.66 17.92 17.35
N ALA A 341 -19.01 18.13 16.09
CA ALA A 341 -20.12 18.99 15.69
C ALA A 341 -21.45 18.53 16.30
N TYR A 342 -21.72 17.23 16.30
CA TYR A 342 -22.90 16.63 16.93
C TYR A 342 -22.95 16.93 18.42
N LYS A 343 -21.86 16.74 19.16
CA LYS A 343 -21.77 17.03 20.58
C LYS A 343 -21.97 18.51 20.90
N ARG A 344 -21.40 19.41 20.07
CA ARG A 344 -21.49 20.86 20.23
C ARG A 344 -22.92 21.36 20.05
N ASN A 345 -23.66 20.81 19.10
CA ASN A 345 -24.96 21.33 18.67
C ASN A 345 -26.14 20.43 19.00
N ASN A 346 -25.99 19.44 19.86
CA ASN A 346 -27.05 18.46 20.22
C ASN A 346 -27.71 17.82 18.98
N GLY A 347 -26.88 17.48 17.99
CA GLY A 347 -27.31 16.73 16.81
C GLY A 347 -27.62 17.55 15.54
N ASN A 348 -27.59 18.88 15.61
CA ASN A 348 -27.88 19.73 14.45
C ASN A 348 -26.77 20.75 14.25
N GLY A 349 -26.20 20.79 13.07
CA GLY A 349 -25.27 21.86 12.70
C GLY A 349 -24.11 21.40 11.84
N LYS A 350 -23.62 22.34 11.05
CA LYS A 350 -22.46 22.14 10.17
C LYS A 350 -21.19 22.01 10.99
N ILE A 351 -20.21 21.33 10.40
CA ILE A 351 -18.85 21.23 10.95
C ILE A 351 -18.19 22.61 10.87
N ILE A 352 -17.63 23.07 11.97
CA ILE A 352 -16.84 24.31 12.03
C ILE A 352 -15.36 23.98 12.21
N LEU A 353 -14.48 24.98 12.07
CA LEU A 353 -13.04 24.81 12.18
C LEU A 353 -12.62 24.21 13.53
N ASP A 354 -13.25 24.63 14.62
CA ASP A 354 -12.92 24.11 15.97
C ASP A 354 -13.20 22.60 16.12
N ASP A 355 -14.26 22.09 15.49
CA ASP A 355 -14.58 20.68 15.48
C ASP A 355 -13.47 19.83 14.83
N ILE A 356 -12.88 20.36 13.73
CA ILE A 356 -11.75 19.72 13.06
C ILE A 356 -10.47 19.82 13.88
N ILE A 357 -10.19 20.98 14.46
CA ILE A 357 -9.01 21.17 15.32
C ILE A 357 -9.07 20.22 16.52
N ASP A 358 -10.22 20.03 17.13
CA ASP A 358 -10.37 19.08 18.24
C ASP A 358 -10.21 17.62 17.79
N ALA A 359 -10.71 17.26 16.61
CA ALA A 359 -10.48 15.95 16.02
C ALA A 359 -8.98 15.71 15.74
N LEU A 360 -8.27 16.70 15.21
CA LEU A 360 -6.83 16.64 14.95
C LEU A 360 -6.02 16.54 16.24
N LYS A 361 -6.37 17.31 17.28
CA LYS A 361 -5.70 17.22 18.59
C LYS A 361 -5.86 15.83 19.20
N LYS A 362 -7.06 15.27 19.10
CA LYS A 362 -7.31 13.89 19.55
C LYS A 362 -6.44 12.89 18.81
N GLN A 363 -6.41 12.99 17.48
CA GLN A 363 -5.57 12.10 16.67
C GLN A 363 -4.07 12.25 17.00
N GLY A 364 -3.57 13.47 17.17
CA GLY A 364 -2.18 13.72 17.56
C GLY A 364 -1.83 13.14 18.92
N ALA A 365 -2.76 13.22 19.89
CA ALA A 365 -2.60 12.58 21.19
C ALA A 365 -2.61 11.05 21.09
N ASP A 366 -3.49 10.48 20.28
CA ASP A 366 -3.57 9.03 20.04
C ASP A 366 -2.28 8.51 19.40
N MET A 367 -1.68 9.26 18.47
CA MET A 367 -0.37 8.93 17.89
C MET A 367 0.75 8.91 18.93
N GLU A 368 0.77 9.87 19.85
CA GLU A 368 1.78 9.94 20.92
C GLU A 368 1.64 8.79 21.91
N ASN A 369 0.40 8.39 22.23
CA ASN A 369 0.10 7.30 23.17
C ASN A 369 0.59 5.90 22.70
N LEU A 370 1.02 5.78 21.43
CA LEU A 370 1.63 4.55 20.93
C LEU A 370 3.09 4.36 21.40
N TYR A 371 3.69 5.39 21.98
CA TYR A 371 5.10 5.40 22.38
C TYR A 371 5.28 5.31 23.89
N GLN A 372 6.44 4.83 24.33
CA GLN A 372 6.83 4.79 25.75
C GLN A 372 7.24 6.19 26.23
N SER A 373 7.28 6.38 27.55
CA SER A 373 7.57 7.67 28.18
C SER A 373 8.85 8.35 27.67
N ASP A 374 9.93 7.59 27.55
CA ASP A 374 11.23 8.12 27.09
C ASP A 374 11.18 8.64 25.65
N ASP A 375 10.38 7.97 24.81
CA ASP A 375 10.15 8.38 23.43
C ASP A 375 9.28 9.62 23.34
N VAL A 376 8.26 9.69 24.20
CA VAL A 376 7.40 10.86 24.30
C VAL A 376 8.22 12.08 24.75
N ASP A 377 9.13 11.92 25.72
CA ASP A 377 10.04 12.99 26.15
C ASP A 377 10.95 13.47 25.01
N PHE A 378 11.46 12.54 24.19
CA PHE A 378 12.22 12.88 23.00
C PHE A 378 11.40 13.71 22.00
N LEU A 379 10.15 13.26 21.69
CA LEU A 379 9.24 13.98 20.79
C LEU A 379 8.90 15.37 21.32
N ILE A 380 8.60 15.49 22.62
CA ILE A 380 8.32 16.76 23.29
C ILE A 380 9.50 17.71 23.17
N ASN A 381 10.71 17.23 23.39
CA ASN A 381 11.91 18.07 23.33
C ASN A 381 12.18 18.57 21.90
N ILE A 382 12.10 17.70 20.88
CA ILE A 382 12.23 18.15 19.49
C ILE A 382 11.12 19.14 19.12
N SER A 383 9.87 18.87 19.53
CA SER A 383 8.75 19.78 19.26
C SER A 383 8.99 21.17 19.87
N LYS A 384 9.51 21.24 21.10
CA LYS A 384 9.88 22.52 21.73
C LYS A 384 10.95 23.26 20.90
N PHE A 385 11.98 22.57 20.40
CA PHE A 385 12.97 23.18 19.51
C PHE A 385 12.36 23.69 18.21
N CYS A 386 11.48 22.92 17.61
CA CYS A 386 10.75 23.32 16.40
C CYS A 386 9.87 24.56 16.69
N LYS A 387 9.17 24.59 17.82
CA LYS A 387 8.31 25.70 18.23
C LYS A 387 9.10 26.99 18.41
N THR A 388 10.26 26.96 19.08
CA THR A 388 11.13 28.15 19.26
C THR A 388 11.65 28.72 17.94
N ARG A 389 11.65 27.92 16.85
CA ARG A 389 12.09 28.33 15.51
C ARG A 389 10.94 28.55 14.54
N SER A 390 9.71 28.50 15.03
CA SER A 390 8.50 28.65 14.22
C SER A 390 8.48 27.75 13.00
N THR A 391 8.84 26.47 13.19
CA THR A 391 8.88 25.46 12.15
C THR A 391 8.39 24.11 12.66
N TYR A 392 7.87 23.27 11.76
CA TYR A 392 7.57 21.87 12.01
C TYR A 392 8.60 20.92 11.37
N ARG A 393 9.58 21.49 10.66
CA ARG A 393 10.66 20.77 9.99
C ARG A 393 11.94 20.83 10.79
N PHE A 394 12.67 19.73 10.83
CA PHE A 394 13.98 19.67 11.46
C PHE A 394 14.94 18.77 10.68
N SER A 395 16.23 19.03 10.79
CA SER A 395 17.26 18.15 10.28
C SER A 395 17.90 17.40 11.45
N TYR A 396 18.12 16.12 11.25
CA TYR A 396 18.74 15.24 12.20
C TYR A 396 19.99 14.63 11.59
N PRO A 397 21.11 14.51 12.33
CA PRO A 397 22.30 13.85 11.81
C PRO A 397 21.99 12.43 11.36
N ASN A 398 22.37 12.06 10.14
CA ASN A 398 22.04 10.79 9.48
C ASN A 398 22.60 9.53 10.18
N LYS A 399 23.27 9.69 11.28
CA LYS A 399 23.99 8.61 11.97
C LYS A 399 23.18 7.95 13.07
N GLY A 400 22.04 8.52 13.46
CA GLY A 400 21.22 8.01 14.55
C GLY A 400 20.04 7.20 14.04
N THR A 401 19.91 5.99 14.49
CA THR A 401 18.74 5.13 14.24
C THR A 401 17.58 5.43 15.18
N THR A 402 17.78 6.30 16.17
CA THR A 402 16.76 6.69 17.16
C THR A 402 15.50 7.23 16.50
N ILE A 403 15.64 7.93 15.37
CA ILE A 403 14.52 8.52 14.64
C ILE A 403 13.73 7.50 13.82
N SER A 404 14.35 6.36 13.45
CA SER A 404 13.69 5.31 12.65
C SER A 404 12.45 4.74 13.35
N LYS A 405 12.44 4.73 14.66
CA LYS A 405 11.31 4.33 15.49
C LYS A 405 10.05 5.17 15.22
N PHE A 406 10.23 6.45 14.92
CA PHE A 406 9.13 7.37 14.67
C PHE A 406 8.76 7.51 13.21
N THR A 407 9.61 7.04 12.30
CA THR A 407 9.41 7.13 10.85
C THR A 407 8.94 5.82 10.21
N ASN A 408 9.09 4.69 10.90
CA ASN A 408 8.80 3.35 10.37
C ASN A 408 7.79 2.58 11.21
N ASN A 409 7.11 3.23 12.13
CA ASN A 409 6.25 2.54 13.10
C ASN A 409 4.87 2.20 12.53
N SER A 410 4.45 2.89 11.48
CA SER A 410 3.17 2.65 10.83
C SER A 410 3.31 2.65 9.31
N GLU A 411 2.64 1.72 8.67
CA GLU A 411 2.52 1.69 7.21
C GLU A 411 1.50 2.72 6.70
N GLU A 412 0.65 3.25 7.58
CA GLU A 412 -0.36 4.25 7.24
C GLU A 412 0.18 5.67 7.37
N TYR A 413 0.63 6.04 8.56
CA TYR A 413 1.20 7.36 8.86
C TYR A 413 2.06 7.28 10.12
N ASN A 414 3.10 8.09 10.15
CA ASN A 414 4.05 8.15 11.26
C ASN A 414 4.00 9.51 11.93
N ILE A 415 4.40 9.57 13.20
CA ILE A 415 4.48 10.83 13.93
C ILE A 415 5.56 11.76 13.38
N ILE A 416 6.61 11.18 12.77
CA ILE A 416 7.67 11.88 12.04
C ILE A 416 7.75 11.29 10.64
N GLU A 417 7.73 12.15 9.65
CA GLU A 417 7.85 11.80 8.23
C GLU A 417 9.19 12.28 7.67
N ILE A 418 9.68 11.57 6.64
CA ILE A 418 10.90 11.92 5.93
C ILE A 418 10.54 12.87 4.78
N GLY A 419 10.95 14.12 4.89
CA GLY A 419 10.71 15.12 3.83
C GLY A 419 11.76 15.08 2.73
N GLN A 420 13.03 14.95 3.10
CA GLN A 420 14.11 14.88 2.13
C GLN A 420 15.27 14.07 2.68
N TYR A 421 15.70 13.07 1.95
CA TYR A 421 16.90 12.30 2.30
C TYR A 421 18.16 13.16 2.18
N GLY A 422 19.01 13.06 3.17
CA GLY A 422 20.30 13.72 3.16
C GLY A 422 21.27 13.06 2.19
N THR A 423 22.07 13.88 1.53
CA THR A 423 23.14 13.42 0.64
C THR A 423 24.48 13.93 1.14
N GLY A 424 25.42 13.05 1.40
CA GLY A 424 26.77 13.40 1.85
C GLY A 424 26.79 14.14 3.19
N ARG A 425 27.14 15.43 3.19
CA ARG A 425 27.22 16.26 4.42
C ARG A 425 25.89 16.89 4.85
N LYS A 426 24.84 16.78 4.03
CA LYS A 426 23.51 17.31 4.37
C LYS A 426 22.75 16.25 5.15
N GLY A 427 22.29 16.58 6.33
CA GLY A 427 21.41 15.73 7.13
C GLY A 427 20.06 15.52 6.45
N THR A 428 19.38 14.42 6.78
CA THR A 428 17.99 14.17 6.38
C THR A 428 17.09 15.22 7.01
N ILE A 429 16.13 15.72 6.23
CA ILE A 429 15.10 16.64 6.70
C ILE A 429 13.87 15.83 7.03
N TYR A 430 13.38 16.00 8.23
CA TYR A 430 12.17 15.41 8.77
C TYR A 430 11.13 16.48 9.03
N TYR A 431 9.88 16.07 9.14
CA TYR A 431 8.81 16.94 9.61
C TYR A 431 7.83 16.14 10.48
N PHE A 432 7.21 16.85 11.42
CA PHE A 432 6.17 16.26 12.24
C PHE A 432 4.87 16.11 11.44
N ASP A 433 4.12 15.03 11.75
CA ASP A 433 2.78 14.83 11.24
C ASP A 433 1.88 16.03 11.52
N TYR A 434 0.94 16.29 10.62
CA TYR A 434 0.06 17.45 10.70
C TYR A 434 -0.80 17.48 11.97
N ALA A 435 -1.47 16.37 12.31
CA ALA A 435 -2.29 16.27 13.51
C ALA A 435 -1.43 16.40 14.78
N TYR A 436 -0.23 15.82 14.77
CA TYR A 436 0.72 16.00 15.88
C TYR A 436 1.16 17.45 16.04
N CYS A 437 1.38 18.16 14.93
CA CYS A 437 1.67 19.59 14.97
C CYS A 437 0.54 20.40 15.63
N ILE A 438 -0.70 20.14 15.26
CA ILE A 438 -1.88 20.78 15.86
C ILE A 438 -1.98 20.44 17.35
N TYR A 439 -1.73 19.19 17.73
CA TYR A 439 -1.74 18.76 19.13
C TYR A 439 -0.66 19.45 19.97
N LYS A 440 0.55 19.61 19.46
CA LYS A 440 1.68 20.28 20.15
C LYS A 440 1.73 21.79 19.92
N ASP A 441 0.78 22.34 19.20
CA ASP A 441 0.73 23.77 18.86
C ASP A 441 2.00 24.22 18.13
N LEU A 442 2.44 23.42 17.15
CA LEU A 442 3.53 23.74 16.23
C LEU A 442 2.98 24.50 15.01
N PRO A 443 3.74 25.47 14.44
CA PRO A 443 3.34 26.09 13.21
C PRO A 443 3.35 25.04 12.10
N THR A 444 2.16 24.71 11.63
CA THR A 444 1.96 23.79 10.53
C THR A 444 0.87 24.35 9.65
N HIS A 445 1.21 24.80 8.48
CA HIS A 445 0.26 25.23 7.48
C HIS A 445 0.91 25.13 6.11
N TYR A 446 0.12 24.74 5.15
CA TYR A 446 0.50 24.84 3.78
C TYR A 446 0.18 26.26 3.31
N ILE A 447 1.22 27.03 2.96
CA ILE A 447 1.05 28.30 2.27
C ILE A 447 1.46 28.09 0.82
N LYS A 448 0.52 28.16 -0.09
CA LYS A 448 0.77 28.05 -1.54
C LYS A 448 1.87 29.03 -1.95
N ASN A 449 2.89 28.55 -2.61
CA ASN A 449 4.09 29.31 -3.00
C ASN A 449 4.94 29.86 -1.84
N SER A 450 4.76 29.38 -0.62
CA SER A 450 5.55 29.89 0.53
C SER A 450 7.05 29.76 0.32
N GLU A 451 7.55 28.67 -0.28
CA GLU A 451 8.96 28.51 -0.61
C GLU A 451 9.47 29.56 -1.60
N LYS A 452 8.64 29.91 -2.60
CA LYS A 452 8.95 30.96 -3.57
C LYS A 452 8.99 32.32 -2.90
N ILE A 453 8.02 32.60 -2.03
CA ILE A 453 7.94 33.84 -1.24
C ILE A 453 9.16 33.98 -0.35
N ASP A 454 9.60 32.92 0.31
CA ASP A 454 10.77 32.99 1.19
C ASP A 454 12.09 33.07 0.44
N LYS A 455 12.21 32.39 -0.70
CA LYS A 455 13.37 32.57 -1.58
C LYS A 455 13.48 34.03 -2.02
N THR A 456 12.36 34.63 -2.40
CA THR A 456 12.31 36.05 -2.78
C THR A 456 12.64 36.95 -1.61
N ARG A 457 12.07 36.68 -0.42
CA ARG A 457 12.38 37.43 0.81
C ARG A 457 13.83 37.29 1.19
N SER A 458 14.36 36.07 1.23
CA SER A 458 15.79 35.83 1.53
C SER A 458 16.73 36.56 0.57
N HIS A 459 16.35 36.64 -0.72
CA HIS A 459 17.12 37.37 -1.72
C HIS A 459 17.10 38.88 -1.49
N ILE A 460 15.98 39.42 -1.00
CA ILE A 460 15.84 40.86 -0.70
C ILE A 460 16.49 41.24 0.61
N THR A 461 16.30 40.43 1.66
CA THR A 461 16.76 40.76 3.03
C THR A 461 18.17 40.26 3.34
N GLY A 462 18.70 39.31 2.54
CA GLY A 462 19.95 38.61 2.83
C GLY A 462 19.87 37.63 3.99
N ASP A 463 18.67 37.45 4.60
CA ASP A 463 18.48 36.51 5.70
C ASP A 463 18.43 35.08 5.20
N PRO A 464 19.12 34.13 5.84
CA PRO A 464 19.03 32.73 5.45
C PRO A 464 17.63 32.21 5.70
N ILE A 465 17.15 31.36 4.79
CA ILE A 465 15.85 30.65 4.94
C ILE A 465 15.98 29.67 6.11
N ARG A 466 15.50 30.04 7.29
CA ARG A 466 15.57 29.24 8.52
C ARG A 466 14.27 28.51 8.79
N ARG A 467 13.85 27.67 7.83
CA ARG A 467 12.63 26.88 8.00
C ARG A 467 12.87 25.47 8.53
N VAL A 468 14.09 25.09 8.78
CA VAL A 468 14.47 23.79 9.29
C VAL A 468 15.25 23.98 10.58
N ALA A 469 14.73 23.41 11.68
CA ALA A 469 15.47 23.39 12.94
C ALA A 469 16.62 22.40 12.82
N GLN A 470 17.86 22.87 12.91
CA GLN A 470 19.04 22.00 12.88
C GLN A 470 19.31 21.46 14.28
N LEU A 471 19.18 20.17 14.46
CA LEU A 471 19.54 19.48 15.68
C LEU A 471 21.03 19.17 15.64
N THR A 472 21.80 19.83 16.52
CA THR A 472 23.22 19.56 16.70
C THR A 472 23.43 18.57 17.85
N ASP A 473 24.61 17.96 17.94
CA ASP A 473 24.94 17.00 19.01
C ASP A 473 24.71 17.60 20.40
N GLY A 474 25.03 18.90 20.60
CA GLY A 474 24.78 19.59 21.86
C GLY A 474 23.31 19.80 22.19
N LEU A 475 22.46 20.08 21.19
CA LEU A 475 21.02 20.21 21.36
C LEU A 475 20.38 18.82 21.58
N MET A 476 20.95 17.81 20.96
CA MET A 476 20.52 16.42 21.13
C MET A 476 20.78 15.93 22.56
N ALA A 477 21.92 16.24 23.12
CA ALA A 477 22.27 15.93 24.52
C ALA A 477 21.29 16.61 25.50
N GLN A 478 20.84 17.85 25.19
CA GLN A 478 19.84 18.56 26.00
C GLN A 478 18.43 17.99 25.86
N SER A 479 18.11 17.34 24.73
CA SER A 479 16.79 16.72 24.48
C SER A 479 16.67 15.28 24.95
N MET A 480 17.54 14.82 25.85
CA MET A 480 17.55 13.46 26.40
C MET A 480 17.57 12.34 25.33
N VAL A 481 18.17 12.62 24.19
CA VAL A 481 18.54 11.54 23.26
C VAL A 481 19.48 10.62 24.04
N PRO A 482 19.26 9.32 24.08
CA PRO A 482 20.16 8.41 24.77
C PRO A 482 21.58 8.67 24.24
N GLY A 483 22.47 9.07 25.13
CA GLY A 483 23.89 9.18 24.81
C GLY A 483 24.45 7.81 24.48
N LYS A 484 25.68 7.77 23.99
CA LYS A 484 26.39 6.51 23.86
C LYS A 484 26.49 5.85 25.22
N ILE A 485 26.16 4.56 25.29
CA ILE A 485 26.31 3.73 26.48
C ILE A 485 27.49 2.77 26.29
N ASP A 486 28.06 2.34 27.39
CA ASP A 486 29.09 1.32 27.39
C ASP A 486 28.47 -0.08 27.44
N GLY A 487 29.13 -1.05 26.84
CA GLY A 487 28.69 -2.44 26.83
C GLY A 487 29.84 -3.40 26.52
N GLU A 488 29.51 -4.69 26.45
CA GLU A 488 30.47 -5.75 26.18
C GLU A 488 29.93 -6.65 25.06
N ILE A 489 30.79 -7.02 24.11
CA ILE A 489 30.43 -7.96 23.04
C ILE A 489 30.23 -9.35 23.65
N THR A 490 29.03 -9.89 23.61
CA THR A 490 28.67 -11.20 24.16
C THR A 490 28.76 -12.30 23.14
N PHE A 491 28.49 -12.01 21.88
CA PHE A 491 28.48 -12.98 20.80
C PHE A 491 28.97 -12.37 19.48
N LEU A 492 29.67 -13.18 18.68
CA LEU A 492 30.07 -12.86 17.31
C LEU A 492 29.78 -14.03 16.40
N VAL A 493 29.25 -13.77 15.22
CA VAL A 493 29.15 -14.76 14.15
C VAL A 493 30.56 -15.13 13.67
N ALA A 494 30.74 -16.35 13.15
CA ALA A 494 32.05 -16.90 12.80
C ALA A 494 32.88 -16.02 11.85
N ASP A 495 32.25 -15.34 10.90
CA ASP A 495 32.87 -14.40 9.95
C ASP A 495 33.00 -12.97 10.51
N LYS A 496 32.60 -12.75 11.75
CA LYS A 496 32.57 -11.45 12.43
C LYS A 496 31.74 -10.37 11.71
N SER A 497 30.82 -10.77 10.84
CA SER A 497 29.95 -9.83 10.12
C SER A 497 28.88 -9.20 11.01
N ALA A 498 28.51 -9.88 12.10
CA ALA A 498 27.48 -9.47 13.04
C ALA A 498 27.71 -10.05 14.44
N GLY A 499 26.98 -9.54 15.43
CA GLY A 499 27.07 -10.04 16.80
C GLY A 499 26.04 -9.40 17.72
N PHE A 500 26.23 -9.66 19.03
CA PHE A 500 25.43 -9.04 20.09
C PHE A 500 26.33 -8.34 21.12
N ILE A 501 25.83 -7.23 21.63
CA ILE A 501 26.45 -6.44 22.70
C ILE A 501 25.46 -6.40 23.87
N LYS A 502 25.92 -6.72 25.07
CA LYS A 502 25.18 -6.46 26.30
C LYS A 502 25.53 -5.06 26.79
N GLY A 503 24.54 -4.16 26.79
CA GLY A 503 24.70 -2.80 27.31
C GLY A 503 24.74 -2.74 28.85
N ASN A 504 25.24 -1.65 29.41
CA ASN A 504 25.22 -1.38 30.86
C ASN A 504 23.78 -1.16 31.40
N ASP A 505 22.81 -1.03 30.51
CA ASP A 505 21.37 -0.99 30.80
C ASP A 505 20.72 -2.38 30.85
N ASP A 506 21.54 -3.44 30.90
CA ASP A 506 21.17 -4.86 30.91
C ASP A 506 20.41 -5.36 29.66
N ARG A 507 20.27 -4.55 28.63
CA ARG A 507 19.65 -4.94 27.34
C ARG A 507 20.69 -5.55 26.40
N GLU A 508 20.23 -6.42 25.52
CA GLU A 508 21.03 -7.00 24.46
C GLU A 508 20.75 -6.31 23.12
N TYR A 509 21.81 -5.92 22.42
CA TYR A 509 21.77 -5.15 21.18
C TYR A 509 22.42 -5.93 20.05
N PHE A 510 21.69 -6.13 18.96
CA PHE A 510 22.27 -6.66 17.73
C PHE A 510 23.15 -5.61 17.05
N PHE A 511 24.24 -6.02 16.41
CA PHE A 511 25.04 -5.15 15.55
C PHE A 511 25.57 -5.89 14.32
N SER A 512 25.82 -5.15 13.25
CA SER A 512 26.62 -5.60 12.11
C SER A 512 27.96 -4.85 12.08
N ASN A 513 28.95 -5.41 11.38
CA ASN A 513 30.26 -4.75 11.22
C ASN A 513 30.16 -3.36 10.57
N LYS A 514 29.08 -3.07 9.82
CA LYS A 514 28.78 -1.75 9.26
C LYS A 514 28.48 -0.68 10.31
N ASN A 515 28.09 -1.10 11.50
CA ASN A 515 27.79 -0.22 12.63
C ASN A 515 29.04 0.22 13.40
N ILE A 516 30.19 -0.37 13.12
CA ILE A 516 31.48 -0.01 13.76
C ILE A 516 32.06 1.20 13.03
N ILE A 517 32.57 2.16 13.81
CA ILE A 517 33.18 3.37 13.24
C ILE A 517 34.42 2.96 12.42
N LYS A 518 34.58 3.52 11.23
CA LYS A 518 35.60 3.10 10.25
C LYS A 518 37.03 3.08 10.79
N ASP A 519 37.37 3.94 11.72
CA ASP A 519 38.70 3.99 12.31
C ASP A 519 38.94 2.82 13.27
N ASP A 520 37.89 2.26 13.82
CA ASP A 520 37.94 1.09 14.72
C ASP A 520 37.76 -0.25 13.99
N VAL A 521 37.28 -0.26 12.75
CA VAL A 521 37.21 -1.51 11.93
C VAL A 521 38.58 -2.14 11.74
N LYS A 522 39.65 -1.34 11.80
CA LYS A 522 41.04 -1.84 11.74
C LYS A 522 41.50 -2.51 13.05
N ARG A 523 40.80 -2.26 14.16
CA ARG A 523 41.08 -2.94 15.43
C ARG A 523 40.34 -4.26 15.45
N ALA A 524 41.07 -5.33 15.68
CA ALA A 524 40.45 -6.64 15.86
C ALA A 524 39.54 -6.60 17.10
N TYR A 525 38.25 -6.88 16.91
CA TYR A 525 37.30 -6.99 18.02
C TYR A 525 36.95 -8.46 18.28
N TYR A 526 36.72 -8.77 19.54
CA TYR A 526 36.48 -10.13 20.03
C TYR A 526 35.36 -10.15 21.08
N VAL A 527 34.81 -11.30 21.36
CA VAL A 527 33.90 -11.50 22.49
C VAL A 527 34.60 -11.06 23.79
N LYS A 528 33.86 -10.35 24.65
CA LYS A 528 34.33 -9.69 25.89
C LYS A 528 35.05 -8.35 25.68
N HIS A 529 35.19 -7.85 24.45
CA HIS A 529 35.65 -6.48 24.29
C HIS A 529 34.62 -5.49 24.77
N LYS A 530 35.09 -4.48 25.49
CA LYS A 530 34.27 -3.34 25.88
C LYS A 530 34.11 -2.42 24.68
N VAL A 531 32.92 -1.93 24.52
CA VAL A 531 32.53 -1.05 23.42
C VAL A 531 31.67 0.07 23.95
N ARG A 532 31.70 1.20 23.28
CA ARG A 532 30.78 2.33 23.48
C ARG A 532 29.94 2.48 22.22
N PHE A 533 28.64 2.54 22.36
CA PHE A 533 27.75 2.55 21.23
C PHE A 533 26.49 3.40 21.49
N LEU A 534 25.85 3.80 20.42
CA LEU A 534 24.55 4.46 20.49
C LEU A 534 23.44 3.40 20.45
N PRO A 535 22.63 3.29 21.53
CA PRO A 535 21.49 2.38 21.55
C PRO A 535 20.43 2.83 20.57
N SER A 536 19.90 1.90 19.82
CA SER A 536 18.93 2.15 18.75
C SER A 536 17.95 1.00 18.67
N PHE A 537 16.83 1.24 18.02
CA PHE A 537 15.77 0.25 17.90
C PHE A 537 15.21 0.28 16.49
N PHE A 538 14.77 -0.86 15.98
CA PHE A 538 13.91 -0.91 14.82
C PHE A 538 12.79 -1.92 15.06
N THR A 539 11.67 -1.71 14.41
CA THR A 539 10.55 -2.64 14.48
C THR A 539 10.64 -3.57 13.27
N ASP A 540 10.64 -4.87 13.51
CA ASP A 540 10.62 -5.86 12.44
C ASP A 540 9.21 -5.98 11.81
N ASN A 541 9.10 -6.83 10.80
CA ASN A 541 7.83 -7.05 10.10
C ASN A 541 6.74 -7.68 10.98
N GLU A 542 7.13 -8.27 12.13
CA GLU A 542 6.23 -8.86 13.12
C GLU A 542 5.84 -7.84 14.21
N LYS A 543 6.15 -6.55 14.02
CA LYS A 543 5.98 -5.47 15.00
C LYS A 543 6.74 -5.69 16.31
N LYS A 544 7.79 -6.52 16.26
CA LYS A 544 8.66 -6.76 17.41
C LYS A 544 9.80 -5.75 17.38
N GLU A 545 10.01 -5.08 18.53
CA GLU A 545 11.14 -4.16 18.70
C GLU A 545 12.45 -4.96 18.81
N ILE A 546 13.40 -4.64 17.93
CA ILE A 546 14.75 -5.20 17.93
C ILE A 546 15.72 -4.12 18.34
N SER A 547 16.44 -4.33 19.43
CA SER A 547 17.49 -3.44 19.89
C SER A 547 18.75 -3.59 19.04
N ILE A 548 19.29 -2.45 18.55
CA ILE A 548 20.49 -2.40 17.70
C ILE A 548 21.52 -1.47 18.31
N ALA A 549 22.79 -1.88 18.26
CA ALA A 549 23.91 -1.00 18.55
C ALA A 549 24.41 -0.34 17.25
N THR A 550 24.55 0.99 17.27
CA THR A 550 25.10 1.78 16.17
C THR A 550 26.24 2.67 16.67
N GLU A 551 27.03 3.23 15.74
CA GLU A 551 28.20 4.06 16.07
C GLU A 551 29.12 3.41 17.13
N ILE A 552 29.46 2.14 16.92
CA ILE A 552 30.23 1.37 17.87
C ILE A 552 31.69 1.79 17.83
N GLU A 553 32.20 2.18 18.98
CA GLU A 553 33.61 2.45 19.26
C GLU A 553 34.16 1.28 20.10
N VAL A 554 35.27 0.70 19.66
CA VAL A 554 35.97 -0.36 20.42
C VAL A 554 36.88 0.32 21.41
N LEU A 555 36.65 0.11 22.72
CA LEU A 555 37.38 0.73 23.82
C LEU A 555 38.72 0.06 24.09
#